data_47aa8348d60677043a885d22f617abda
#
_entry.id   47aa8348d60677043a885d22f617abda
#
_cell.length_a   1.000
_cell.length_b   1.000
_cell.length_c   1.000
_cell.angle_alpha   90.00
_cell.angle_beta   90.00
_cell.angle_gamma   90.00
#
_symmetry.space_group_name_H-M   'P 1'
#
loop_
_entity.id
_entity.type
_entity.pdbx_description
1 polymer ?
#
loop_
_entity_poly.entity_id
_entity_poly.type
_entity_poly.pdbx_seq_one_letter_code
_entity_poly.pdbx_strand_id
1 'polypeptide(L)'
;MQNISSPPGPGTVPPTGDGNGVSYGRVLVVDDDPTVAEVAAGYLGRAGYDVGRADDGPAALASVAALRPDLVVLDLMLPGGMDGFEVCRRIRARGPLPVIMLTARGDEDDRILGLETGADDYVTKPFSPRELVLRVEAVLRRWRRTEPGPSARIGGAGIVLEPLARRATRGGEDLCLTLREFDLLAFFLRNPGRAHTREELMREVWGWDFGDLSTVTVHVRRLRGKVETDPARPALIQTVWGVGYRFDLSVAPCPTG
;
A
#
# COMPACT_ATOMS: atom_id res chain seq x y z
N MET A 1 14.37 31.43 -67.40
CA MET A 1 14.39 30.03 -66.88
C MET A 1 14.26 30.12 -65.37
N GLN A 2 13.03 29.98 -64.91
CA GLN A 2 12.73 30.10 -63.50
C GLN A 2 12.72 28.68 -62.85
N ASN A 3 13.52 28.50 -61.83
CA ASN A 3 13.64 27.23 -61.09
C ASN A 3 12.61 27.24 -59.97
N ILE A 4 11.58 26.40 -60.09
CA ILE A 4 10.50 26.28 -59.10
C ILE A 4 10.93 25.20 -58.11
N SER A 5 11.35 25.61 -56.91
CA SER A 5 11.60 24.72 -55.76
C SER A 5 10.27 24.22 -55.20
N SER A 6 10.12 22.91 -55.15
CA SER A 6 9.01 22.21 -54.46
C SER A 6 9.08 22.42 -52.95
N PRO A 7 7.90 22.47 -52.27
CA PRO A 7 7.88 22.59 -50.81
C PRO A 7 8.27 21.25 -50.12
N PRO A 8 8.86 21.31 -48.91
CA PRO A 8 9.20 20.10 -48.18
C PRO A 8 7.94 19.40 -47.65
N GLY A 9 7.93 18.08 -47.73
CA GLY A 9 6.90 17.20 -47.24
C GLY A 9 6.77 17.22 -45.70
N PRO A 10 5.67 16.66 -45.13
CA PRO A 10 5.38 16.74 -43.72
C PRO A 10 6.47 16.04 -42.89
N GLY A 11 7.04 16.82 -41.96
CA GLY A 11 8.11 16.40 -41.10
C GLY A 11 7.72 15.19 -40.25
N THR A 12 8.51 14.17 -40.38
CA THR A 12 8.58 13.05 -39.44
C THR A 12 8.96 13.62 -38.06
N VAL A 13 8.03 13.55 -37.10
CA VAL A 13 8.32 13.83 -35.70
C VAL A 13 9.31 12.76 -35.22
N PRO A 14 10.50 13.13 -34.72
CA PRO A 14 11.43 12.15 -34.18
C PRO A 14 10.81 11.53 -32.90
N PRO A 15 11.07 10.23 -32.65
CA PRO A 15 10.66 9.63 -31.40
C PRO A 15 11.43 10.30 -30.26
N THR A 16 10.73 11.04 -29.41
CA THR A 16 11.23 11.54 -28.15
C THR A 16 11.35 10.37 -27.19
N GLY A 17 12.53 9.82 -27.02
CA GLY A 17 12.75 8.66 -26.17
C GLY A 17 14.23 8.36 -25.91
N ASP A 18 15.05 9.37 -25.58
CA ASP A 18 16.35 9.12 -24.93
C ASP A 18 16.20 9.43 -23.44
N GLY A 19 15.52 8.53 -22.76
CA GLY A 19 15.38 8.52 -21.32
C GLY A 19 16.35 7.53 -20.69
N ASN A 20 17.61 7.92 -20.48
CA ASN A 20 18.44 7.29 -19.45
C ASN A 20 17.96 7.78 -18.09
N GLY A 21 16.63 7.69 -17.86
CA GLY A 21 15.95 8.02 -16.61
C GLY A 21 16.00 6.81 -15.69
N VAL A 22 16.63 6.97 -14.55
CA VAL A 22 16.54 6.02 -13.44
C VAL A 22 15.04 5.87 -13.11
N SER A 23 14.44 4.73 -13.46
CA SER A 23 13.06 4.44 -13.10
C SER A 23 12.95 4.35 -11.58
N TYR A 24 12.00 5.09 -11.00
CA TYR A 24 11.70 5.00 -9.56
C TYR A 24 10.95 3.72 -9.19
N GLY A 25 10.79 2.77 -10.11
CA GLY A 25 10.18 1.47 -9.93
C GLY A 25 8.99 1.26 -10.86
N ARG A 26 8.43 0.07 -10.80
CA ARG A 26 7.33 -0.35 -11.65
C ARG A 26 6.01 -0.34 -10.88
N VAL A 27 4.99 0.32 -11.45
CA VAL A 27 3.64 0.37 -10.91
C VAL A 27 2.69 -0.28 -11.92
N LEU A 28 1.83 -1.19 -11.46
CA LEU A 28 0.74 -1.73 -12.27
C LEU A 28 -0.55 -0.98 -11.91
N VAL A 29 -1.20 -0.38 -12.90
CA VAL A 29 -2.53 0.24 -12.76
C VAL A 29 -3.57 -0.72 -13.32
N VAL A 30 -4.57 -1.07 -12.52
CA VAL A 30 -5.66 -1.99 -12.86
C VAL A 30 -6.96 -1.23 -12.71
N ASP A 31 -7.62 -0.93 -13.84
CA ASP A 31 -8.88 -0.19 -13.89
C ASP A 31 -9.53 -0.48 -15.25
N ASP A 32 -10.81 -0.80 -15.26
CA ASP A 32 -11.57 -1.09 -16.47
C ASP A 32 -11.99 0.19 -17.24
N ASP A 33 -11.99 1.36 -16.56
CA ASP A 33 -12.17 2.64 -17.23
C ASP A 33 -10.84 3.09 -17.85
N PRO A 34 -10.73 3.06 -19.21
CA PRO A 34 -9.50 3.44 -19.90
C PRO A 34 -9.09 4.89 -19.63
N THR A 35 -10.04 5.78 -19.35
CA THR A 35 -9.76 7.20 -19.05
C THR A 35 -9.06 7.33 -17.70
N VAL A 36 -9.58 6.64 -16.68
CA VAL A 36 -8.99 6.61 -15.33
C VAL A 36 -7.60 5.98 -15.36
N ALA A 37 -7.48 4.82 -16.04
CA ALA A 37 -6.21 4.11 -16.19
C ALA A 37 -5.15 4.97 -16.91
N GLU A 38 -5.54 5.67 -17.99
CA GLU A 38 -4.62 6.53 -18.77
C GLU A 38 -4.17 7.75 -17.97
N VAL A 39 -5.10 8.41 -17.26
CA VAL A 39 -4.77 9.56 -16.40
C VAL A 39 -3.82 9.14 -15.29
N ALA A 40 -4.13 8.06 -14.58
CA ALA A 40 -3.27 7.54 -13.52
C ALA A 40 -1.88 7.17 -14.06
N ALA A 41 -1.81 6.40 -15.16
CA ALA A 41 -0.55 6.00 -15.77
C ALA A 41 0.26 7.20 -16.26
N GLY A 42 -0.39 8.20 -16.87
CA GLY A 42 0.28 9.41 -17.37
C GLY A 42 0.90 10.25 -16.25
N TYR A 43 0.25 10.37 -15.09
CA TYR A 43 0.81 11.09 -13.95
C TYR A 43 1.94 10.31 -13.27
N LEU A 44 1.79 8.99 -13.10
CA LEU A 44 2.83 8.11 -12.56
C LEU A 44 4.06 8.06 -13.48
N GLY A 45 3.85 7.96 -14.80
CA GLY A 45 4.94 8.00 -15.78
C GLY A 45 5.73 9.32 -15.72
N ARG A 46 5.04 10.47 -15.63
CA ARG A 46 5.69 11.78 -15.43
C ARG A 46 6.44 11.89 -14.10
N ALA A 47 6.03 11.15 -13.09
CA ALA A 47 6.74 11.05 -11.83
C ALA A 47 7.94 10.08 -11.87
N GLY A 48 8.23 9.46 -13.04
CA GLY A 48 9.41 8.61 -13.25
C GLY A 48 9.18 7.12 -12.99
N TYR A 49 7.94 6.66 -12.89
CA TYR A 49 7.61 5.24 -12.76
C TYR A 49 7.46 4.56 -14.14
N ASP A 50 7.89 3.29 -14.22
CA ASP A 50 7.51 2.38 -15.30
C ASP A 50 6.09 1.86 -15.02
N VAL A 51 5.14 2.11 -15.94
CA VAL A 51 3.72 1.84 -15.64
C VAL A 51 3.17 0.78 -16.58
N GLY A 52 2.81 -0.38 -16.01
CA GLY A 52 1.96 -1.38 -16.66
C GLY A 52 0.48 -1.09 -16.46
N ARG A 53 -0.38 -1.61 -17.35
CA ARG A 53 -1.84 -1.49 -17.24
C ARG A 53 -2.51 -2.85 -17.44
N ALA A 54 -3.65 -3.04 -16.78
CA ALA A 54 -4.56 -4.15 -16.96
C ALA A 54 -6.00 -3.65 -16.78
N ASP A 55 -6.97 -4.27 -17.42
CA ASP A 55 -8.37 -3.86 -17.47
C ASP A 55 -9.33 -4.84 -16.79
N ASP A 56 -8.82 -6.00 -16.34
CA ASP A 56 -9.57 -6.99 -15.58
C ASP A 56 -8.72 -7.75 -14.58
N GLY A 57 -9.37 -8.57 -13.73
CA GLY A 57 -8.71 -9.34 -12.69
C GLY A 57 -7.72 -10.39 -13.21
N PRO A 58 -8.06 -11.24 -14.19
CA PRO A 58 -7.15 -12.19 -14.81
C PRO A 58 -5.91 -11.53 -15.43
N ALA A 59 -6.09 -10.44 -16.20
CA ALA A 59 -5.00 -9.67 -16.80
C ALA A 59 -4.12 -9.04 -15.74
N ALA A 60 -4.69 -8.54 -14.63
CA ALA A 60 -3.95 -8.01 -13.49
C ALA A 60 -3.01 -9.06 -12.89
N LEU A 61 -3.51 -10.27 -12.61
CA LEU A 61 -2.71 -11.34 -12.01
C LEU A 61 -1.62 -11.86 -12.97
N ALA A 62 -1.90 -11.92 -14.27
CA ALA A 62 -0.91 -12.25 -15.29
C ALA A 62 0.19 -11.17 -15.37
N SER A 63 -0.20 -9.89 -15.34
CA SER A 63 0.71 -8.75 -15.34
C SER A 63 1.59 -8.70 -14.08
N VAL A 64 1.04 -9.00 -12.90
CA VAL A 64 1.83 -9.13 -11.66
C VAL A 64 2.91 -10.19 -11.80
N ALA A 65 2.59 -11.35 -12.39
CA ALA A 65 3.56 -12.43 -12.58
C ALA A 65 4.65 -12.07 -13.61
N ALA A 66 4.25 -11.44 -14.72
CA ALA A 66 5.15 -11.12 -15.84
C ALA A 66 6.02 -9.89 -15.56
N LEU A 67 5.41 -8.80 -15.07
CA LEU A 67 6.07 -7.51 -14.89
C LEU A 67 6.78 -7.37 -13.55
N ARG A 68 6.38 -8.17 -12.53
CA ARG A 68 6.87 -8.07 -11.15
C ARG A 68 6.87 -6.61 -10.65
N PRO A 69 5.71 -5.97 -10.59
CA PRO A 69 5.63 -4.57 -10.16
C PRO A 69 6.04 -4.42 -8.69
N ASP A 70 6.49 -3.23 -8.34
CA ASP A 70 6.82 -2.84 -6.96
C ASP A 70 5.55 -2.43 -6.18
N LEU A 71 4.47 -2.07 -6.90
CA LEU A 71 3.19 -1.65 -6.34
C LEU A 71 2.07 -1.85 -7.36
N VAL A 72 0.87 -2.18 -6.87
CA VAL A 72 -0.36 -2.25 -7.68
C VAL A 72 -1.33 -1.16 -7.23
N VAL A 73 -1.82 -0.36 -8.17
CA VAL A 73 -3.01 0.49 -8.02
C VAL A 73 -4.18 -0.30 -8.60
N LEU A 74 -5.20 -0.58 -7.81
CA LEU A 74 -6.22 -1.58 -8.12
C LEU A 74 -7.63 -1.03 -7.92
N ASP A 75 -8.42 -1.00 -8.98
CA ASP A 75 -9.84 -0.71 -8.85
C ASP A 75 -10.58 -1.88 -8.16
N LEU A 76 -11.54 -1.53 -7.33
CA LEU A 76 -12.44 -2.49 -6.68
C LEU A 76 -13.42 -3.10 -7.65
N MET A 77 -13.98 -2.29 -8.54
CA MET A 77 -15.06 -2.66 -9.45
C MET A 77 -14.50 -3.10 -10.79
N LEU A 78 -14.02 -4.34 -10.87
CA LEU A 78 -13.51 -4.92 -12.11
C LEU A 78 -14.55 -5.83 -12.78
N PRO A 79 -14.62 -5.86 -14.11
CA PRO A 79 -15.51 -6.74 -14.86
C PRO A 79 -15.03 -8.20 -14.86
N GLY A 80 -15.90 -9.11 -15.33
CA GLY A 80 -15.49 -10.50 -15.64
C GLY A 80 -15.50 -11.47 -14.45
N GLY A 81 -16.21 -11.13 -13.35
CA GLY A 81 -16.44 -12.07 -12.24
C GLY A 81 -15.30 -12.22 -11.25
N MET A 82 -14.19 -11.47 -11.42
CA MET A 82 -13.11 -11.35 -10.46
C MET A 82 -12.96 -9.87 -10.10
N ASP A 83 -13.51 -9.48 -8.95
CA ASP A 83 -13.41 -8.11 -8.44
C ASP A 83 -12.02 -7.78 -7.87
N GLY A 84 -11.78 -6.51 -7.55
CA GLY A 84 -10.53 -6.05 -6.98
C GLY A 84 -10.21 -6.68 -5.62
N PHE A 85 -11.23 -7.09 -4.86
CA PHE A 85 -11.02 -7.78 -3.59
C PHE A 85 -10.39 -9.17 -3.80
N GLU A 86 -10.90 -9.93 -4.77
CA GLU A 86 -10.36 -11.25 -5.09
C GLU A 86 -8.94 -11.13 -5.69
N VAL A 87 -8.70 -10.14 -6.54
CA VAL A 87 -7.34 -9.85 -7.06
C VAL A 87 -6.39 -9.56 -5.92
N CYS A 88 -6.77 -8.69 -4.97
CA CYS A 88 -5.95 -8.35 -3.82
C CYS A 88 -5.64 -9.57 -2.95
N ARG A 89 -6.65 -10.41 -2.64
CA ARG A 89 -6.45 -11.66 -1.89
C ARG A 89 -5.43 -12.58 -2.55
N ARG A 90 -5.53 -12.75 -3.88
CA ARG A 90 -4.60 -13.60 -4.64
C ARG A 90 -3.19 -13.02 -4.71
N ILE A 91 -3.05 -11.70 -4.78
CA ILE A 91 -1.76 -11.02 -4.66
C ILE A 91 -1.16 -11.30 -3.28
N ARG A 92 -1.94 -11.12 -2.21
CA ARG A 92 -1.50 -11.35 -0.84
C ARG A 92 -1.09 -12.79 -0.55
N ALA A 93 -1.78 -13.75 -1.13
CA ALA A 93 -1.41 -15.16 -1.01
C ALA A 93 -0.04 -15.49 -1.64
N ARG A 94 0.47 -14.64 -2.54
CA ARG A 94 1.77 -14.80 -3.20
C ARG A 94 2.92 -14.04 -2.53
N GLY A 95 2.60 -13.06 -1.69
CA GLY A 95 3.62 -12.25 -1.02
C GLY A 95 3.16 -10.83 -0.64
N PRO A 96 4.06 -10.05 -0.07
CA PRO A 96 3.76 -8.74 0.51
C PRO A 96 3.79 -7.59 -0.51
N LEU A 97 3.44 -7.81 -1.78
CA LEU A 97 3.41 -6.79 -2.82
C LEU A 97 2.45 -5.64 -2.43
N PRO A 98 2.87 -4.37 -2.32
CA PRO A 98 2.01 -3.26 -1.94
C PRO A 98 0.82 -3.06 -2.90
N VAL A 99 -0.37 -2.81 -2.33
CA VAL A 99 -1.61 -2.55 -3.07
C VAL A 99 -2.27 -1.27 -2.55
N ILE A 100 -2.52 -0.32 -3.46
CA ILE A 100 -3.39 0.84 -3.23
C ILE A 100 -4.70 0.58 -3.94
N MET A 101 -5.83 0.57 -3.21
CA MET A 101 -7.14 0.40 -3.84
C MET A 101 -7.76 1.72 -4.27
N LEU A 102 -8.41 1.71 -5.43
CA LEU A 102 -9.30 2.78 -5.88
C LEU A 102 -10.74 2.39 -5.52
N THR A 103 -11.46 3.27 -4.83
CA THR A 103 -12.85 3.00 -4.36
C THR A 103 -13.81 4.07 -4.83
N ALA A 104 -15.08 3.73 -5.05
CA ALA A 104 -16.12 4.72 -5.28
C ALA A 104 -16.40 5.55 -4.03
N ARG A 105 -16.82 6.80 -4.20
CA ARG A 105 -17.22 7.69 -3.10
C ARG A 105 -18.59 7.26 -2.59
N GLY A 106 -18.69 6.90 -1.30
CA GLY A 106 -19.98 6.64 -0.63
C GLY A 106 -20.12 5.31 0.07
N ASP A 107 -19.31 4.30 -0.28
CA ASP A 107 -19.36 3.00 0.39
C ASP A 107 -18.30 2.91 1.50
N GLU A 108 -18.71 3.29 2.72
CA GLU A 108 -17.89 3.08 3.92
C GLU A 108 -17.67 1.58 4.16
N ASP A 109 -18.68 0.76 3.84
CA ASP A 109 -18.62 -0.69 3.95
C ASP A 109 -17.65 -1.30 2.92
N ASP A 110 -17.64 -0.85 1.67
CA ASP A 110 -16.67 -1.26 0.63
C ASP A 110 -15.24 -0.85 0.99
N ARG A 111 -15.09 0.31 1.61
CA ARG A 111 -13.80 0.78 2.12
C ARG A 111 -13.28 -0.07 3.27
N ILE A 112 -14.16 -0.42 4.21
CA ILE A 112 -13.87 -1.31 5.33
C ILE A 112 -13.54 -2.71 4.81
N LEU A 113 -14.36 -3.24 3.91
CA LEU A 113 -14.18 -4.56 3.30
C LEU A 113 -12.86 -4.64 2.50
N GLY A 114 -12.55 -3.61 1.74
CA GLY A 114 -11.31 -3.55 1.00
C GLY A 114 -10.08 -3.49 1.92
N LEU A 115 -10.13 -2.70 3.00
CA LEU A 115 -9.09 -2.70 4.03
C LEU A 115 -8.99 -4.09 4.67
N GLU A 116 -10.08 -4.80 4.88
CA GLU A 116 -10.08 -6.18 5.40
C GLU A 116 -9.41 -7.18 4.46
N THR A 117 -9.38 -6.93 3.15
CA THR A 117 -8.72 -7.80 2.16
C THR A 117 -7.21 -7.65 2.07
N GLY A 118 -6.61 -6.68 2.71
CA GLY A 118 -5.15 -6.58 2.78
C GLY A 118 -4.52 -5.41 2.02
N ALA A 119 -5.28 -4.46 1.51
CA ALA A 119 -4.72 -3.26 0.90
C ALA A 119 -3.90 -2.44 1.90
N ASP A 120 -2.87 -1.78 1.40
CA ASP A 120 -2.00 -0.92 2.21
C ASP A 120 -2.52 0.50 2.29
N ASP A 121 -3.31 0.92 1.30
CA ASP A 121 -3.91 2.25 1.23
C ASP A 121 -5.14 2.28 0.32
N TYR A 122 -5.90 3.40 0.38
CA TYR A 122 -7.08 3.70 -0.43
C TYR A 122 -7.05 5.08 -1.02
N VAL A 123 -7.64 5.19 -2.19
CA VAL A 123 -7.93 6.44 -2.87
C VAL A 123 -9.36 6.42 -3.34
N THR A 124 -10.18 7.36 -2.90
CA THR A 124 -11.59 7.46 -3.32
C THR A 124 -11.70 8.16 -4.67
N LYS A 125 -12.46 7.56 -5.60
CA LYS A 125 -12.83 8.18 -6.88
C LYS A 125 -13.97 9.20 -6.65
N PRO A 126 -13.95 10.40 -7.28
CA PRO A 126 -12.86 10.91 -8.11
C PRO A 126 -11.66 11.36 -7.28
N PHE A 127 -10.46 11.00 -7.69
CA PHE A 127 -9.23 11.35 -6.99
C PHE A 127 -8.41 12.41 -7.72
N SER A 128 -7.57 13.10 -6.97
CA SER A 128 -6.53 13.92 -7.55
C SER A 128 -5.37 13.05 -8.04
N PRO A 129 -5.00 13.08 -9.34
CA PRO A 129 -3.85 12.30 -9.82
C PRO A 129 -2.54 12.63 -9.08
N ARG A 130 -2.39 13.86 -8.59
CA ARG A 130 -1.24 14.26 -7.75
C ARG A 130 -1.26 13.57 -6.39
N GLU A 131 -2.45 13.40 -5.80
CA GLU A 131 -2.61 12.66 -4.55
C GLU A 131 -2.20 11.20 -4.74
N LEU A 132 -2.65 10.56 -5.83
CA LEU A 132 -2.26 9.18 -6.15
C LEU A 132 -0.74 9.04 -6.25
N VAL A 133 -0.05 9.94 -6.95
CA VAL A 133 1.42 9.94 -7.05
C VAL A 133 2.07 10.04 -5.67
N LEU A 134 1.64 10.98 -4.83
CA LEU A 134 2.19 11.14 -3.47
C LEU A 134 2.00 9.87 -2.62
N ARG A 135 0.86 9.19 -2.76
CA ARG A 135 0.58 7.92 -2.06
C ARG A 135 1.47 6.80 -2.54
N VAL A 136 1.63 6.64 -3.86
CA VAL A 136 2.55 5.67 -4.47
C VAL A 136 3.98 5.91 -4.00
N GLU A 137 4.45 7.16 -4.04
CA GLU A 137 5.77 7.54 -3.53
C GLU A 137 5.96 7.19 -2.05
N ALA A 138 4.97 7.51 -1.22
CA ALA A 138 5.05 7.25 0.22
C ALA A 138 5.11 5.75 0.51
N VAL A 139 4.32 4.93 -0.20
CA VAL A 139 4.33 3.47 -0.06
C VAL A 139 5.67 2.90 -0.52
N LEU A 140 6.13 3.27 -1.72
CA LEU A 140 7.39 2.74 -2.29
C LEU A 140 8.63 3.23 -1.55
N ARG A 141 8.66 4.48 -1.08
CA ARG A 141 9.76 4.99 -0.25
C ARG A 141 9.96 4.16 1.01
N ARG A 142 8.88 3.73 1.65
CA ARG A 142 8.94 2.87 2.84
C ARG A 142 9.31 1.44 2.50
N TRP A 143 8.79 0.92 1.39
CA TRP A 143 9.15 -0.40 0.88
C TRP A 143 10.68 -0.50 0.64
N ARG A 144 11.29 0.57 0.11
CA ARG A 144 12.72 0.66 -0.19
C ARG A 144 13.59 1.10 0.96
N ARG A 145 13.02 1.72 1.99
CA ARG A 145 13.75 2.07 3.21
C ARG A 145 14.11 0.82 4.02
N THR A 146 14.87 -0.06 3.39
CA THR A 146 15.80 -0.94 4.07
C THR A 146 17.05 -0.11 4.42
N GLU A 147 16.85 1.05 5.09
CA GLU A 147 17.96 1.75 5.71
C GLU A 147 18.52 0.81 6.77
N PRO A 148 19.85 0.62 6.84
CA PRO A 148 20.49 -0.06 7.95
C PRO A 148 20.45 0.88 9.18
N GLY A 149 19.24 1.13 9.69
CA GLY A 149 19.09 1.46 11.08
C GLY A 149 19.52 0.25 11.90
N PRO A 150 19.81 0.38 13.19
CA PRO A 150 20.36 -0.71 13.97
C PRO A 150 19.56 -1.98 13.73
N SER A 151 20.24 -3.03 13.25
CA SER A 151 19.70 -4.37 12.93
C SER A 151 19.18 -5.08 14.19
N ALA A 152 18.92 -4.32 15.23
CA ALA A 152 18.37 -4.82 16.46
C ALA A 152 16.95 -5.32 16.23
N ARG A 153 16.75 -6.60 16.52
CA ARG A 153 15.41 -7.15 16.67
C ARG A 153 14.63 -6.29 17.65
N ILE A 154 13.47 -5.85 17.25
CA ILE A 154 12.56 -5.09 18.12
C ILE A 154 11.57 -6.11 18.64
N GLY A 155 11.41 -6.20 19.95
CA GLY A 155 10.50 -7.20 20.49
C GLY A 155 9.87 -6.81 21.82
N GLY A 156 8.76 -7.45 22.11
CA GLY A 156 8.02 -7.32 23.35
C GLY A 156 6.72 -8.14 23.34
N ALA A 157 6.22 -8.54 24.48
CA ALA A 157 5.00 -9.34 24.61
C ALA A 157 4.98 -10.63 23.78
N GLY A 158 6.12 -11.31 23.63
CA GLY A 158 6.27 -12.51 22.81
C GLY A 158 6.36 -12.26 21.29
N ILE A 159 6.33 -11.00 20.86
CA ILE A 159 6.49 -10.60 19.46
C ILE A 159 7.95 -10.26 19.18
N VAL A 160 8.47 -10.68 18.04
CA VAL A 160 9.80 -10.33 17.53
C VAL A 160 9.67 -9.79 16.11
N LEU A 161 10.16 -8.58 15.89
CA LEU A 161 10.29 -7.95 14.58
C LEU A 161 11.74 -8.04 14.10
N GLU A 162 11.90 -8.46 12.85
CA GLU A 162 13.15 -8.42 12.10
C GLU A 162 13.03 -7.37 10.98
N PRO A 163 13.42 -6.10 11.21
CA PRO A 163 13.16 -5.01 10.28
C PRO A 163 13.76 -5.22 8.89
N LEU A 164 14.97 -5.78 8.80
CA LEU A 164 15.64 -6.05 7.52
C LEU A 164 14.94 -7.14 6.70
N ALA A 165 14.43 -8.17 7.38
CA ALA A 165 13.67 -9.25 6.75
C ALA A 165 12.19 -8.89 6.55
N ARG A 166 11.73 -7.75 7.11
CA ARG A 166 10.30 -7.36 7.20
C ARG A 166 9.42 -8.48 7.74
N ARG A 167 9.95 -9.24 8.66
CA ARG A 167 9.32 -10.40 9.27
C ARG A 167 8.92 -10.09 10.71
N ALA A 168 7.74 -10.55 11.08
CA ALA A 168 7.23 -10.47 12.44
C ALA A 168 6.80 -11.86 12.89
N THR A 169 7.24 -12.28 14.07
CA THR A 169 6.83 -13.56 14.65
C THR A 169 6.27 -13.39 16.04
N ARG A 170 5.35 -14.26 16.44
CA ARG A 170 4.87 -14.40 17.82
C ARG A 170 4.98 -15.86 18.25
N GLY A 171 5.69 -16.13 19.34
CA GLY A 171 5.95 -17.51 19.75
C GLY A 171 6.70 -18.35 18.72
N GLY A 172 7.40 -17.74 17.77
CA GLY A 172 8.11 -18.40 16.66
C GLY A 172 7.29 -18.55 15.38
N GLU A 173 5.97 -18.33 15.42
CA GLU A 173 5.09 -18.37 14.26
C GLU A 173 5.08 -17.03 13.52
N ASP A 174 5.07 -17.08 12.16
CA ASP A 174 5.05 -15.89 11.33
C ASP A 174 3.65 -15.24 11.35
N LEU A 175 3.61 -13.95 11.63
CA LEU A 175 2.37 -13.17 11.69
C LEU A 175 1.83 -12.78 10.30
N CYS A 176 2.56 -13.03 9.23
CA CYS A 176 2.18 -12.73 7.84
C CYS A 176 1.63 -11.30 7.68
N LEU A 177 2.34 -10.31 8.20
CA LEU A 177 1.91 -8.91 8.20
C LEU A 177 2.03 -8.30 6.79
N THR A 178 1.04 -7.48 6.41
CA THR A 178 1.20 -6.57 5.27
C THR A 178 2.23 -5.48 5.60
N LEU A 179 2.63 -4.71 4.59
CA LEU A 179 3.59 -3.62 4.76
C LEU A 179 3.16 -2.66 5.88
N ARG A 180 1.89 -2.22 5.85
CA ARG A 180 1.37 -1.24 6.80
C ARG A 180 1.15 -1.80 8.19
N GLU A 181 0.72 -3.05 8.28
CA GLU A 181 0.62 -3.74 9.58
C GLU A 181 1.98 -3.89 10.25
N PHE A 182 3.01 -4.22 9.45
CA PHE A 182 4.38 -4.29 9.94
C PHE A 182 4.89 -2.93 10.44
N ASP A 183 4.71 -1.86 9.63
CA ASP A 183 5.13 -0.50 9.98
C ASP A 183 4.40 0.00 11.24
N LEU A 184 3.09 -0.27 11.36
CA LEU A 184 2.28 0.09 12.52
C LEU A 184 2.73 -0.66 13.78
N LEU A 185 2.97 -1.97 13.68
CA LEU A 185 3.48 -2.77 14.80
C LEU A 185 4.88 -2.31 15.20
N ALA A 186 5.76 -2.03 14.24
CA ALA A 186 7.09 -1.52 14.50
C ALA A 186 7.06 -0.15 15.22
N PHE A 187 6.13 0.72 14.83
CA PHE A 187 5.92 2.00 15.51
C PHE A 187 5.46 1.80 16.95
N PHE A 188 4.48 0.96 17.20
CA PHE A 188 3.97 0.66 18.53
C PHE A 188 5.04 0.05 19.45
N LEU A 189 5.82 -0.91 18.95
CA LEU A 189 6.89 -1.56 19.72
C LEU A 189 8.05 -0.61 20.06
N ARG A 190 8.24 0.45 19.27
CA ARG A 190 9.22 1.52 19.56
C ARG A 190 8.70 2.56 20.53
N ASN A 191 7.39 2.66 20.70
CA ASN A 191 6.73 3.66 21.54
C ASN A 191 5.74 3.03 22.53
N PRO A 192 6.16 2.05 23.33
CA PRO A 192 5.25 1.34 24.23
C PRO A 192 4.74 2.26 25.34
N GLY A 193 3.53 1.99 25.83
CA GLY A 193 2.90 2.69 26.94
C GLY A 193 2.37 4.09 26.62
N ARG A 194 2.75 4.68 25.48
CA ARG A 194 2.26 5.99 25.04
C ARG A 194 0.98 5.85 24.21
N ALA A 195 -0.02 6.69 24.52
CA ALA A 195 -1.19 6.83 23.67
C ALA A 195 -0.88 7.76 22.48
N HIS A 196 -1.31 7.35 21.29
CA HIS A 196 -1.14 8.10 20.04
C HIS A 196 -2.49 8.40 19.43
N THR A 197 -2.67 9.63 18.90
CA THR A 197 -3.87 9.96 18.16
C THR A 197 -3.87 9.30 16.78
N ARG A 198 -5.05 9.24 16.12
CA ARG A 198 -5.14 8.70 14.75
C ARG A 198 -4.35 9.56 13.76
N GLU A 199 -4.36 10.87 13.93
CA GLU A 199 -3.59 11.84 13.15
C GLU A 199 -2.09 11.61 13.33
N GLU A 200 -1.64 11.41 14.57
CA GLU A 200 -0.25 11.11 14.89
C GLU A 200 0.19 9.80 14.21
N LEU A 201 -0.63 8.74 14.32
CA LEU A 201 -0.38 7.47 13.65
C LEU A 201 -0.38 7.63 12.12
N MET A 202 -1.32 8.39 11.54
CA MET A 202 -1.36 8.66 10.11
C MET A 202 -0.08 9.33 9.64
N ARG A 203 0.40 10.33 10.34
CA ARG A 203 1.64 11.03 10.00
C ARG A 203 2.87 10.14 10.16
N GLU A 204 3.00 9.46 11.28
CA GLU A 204 4.20 8.68 11.61
C GLU A 204 4.29 7.36 10.85
N VAL A 205 3.16 6.67 10.64
CA VAL A 205 3.11 5.35 9.98
C VAL A 205 2.83 5.46 8.49
N TRP A 206 1.98 6.37 8.03
CA TRP A 206 1.68 6.56 6.59
C TRP A 206 2.50 7.70 5.97
N GLY A 207 2.94 8.68 6.77
CA GLY A 207 3.69 9.85 6.32
C GLY A 207 2.77 10.91 5.71
N TRP A 208 1.50 10.97 6.13
CA TRP A 208 0.52 11.90 5.62
C TRP A 208 -0.07 12.76 6.71
N ASP A 209 -0.24 14.05 6.39
CA ASP A 209 -0.99 15.01 7.21
C ASP A 209 -2.45 15.15 6.72
N PHE A 210 -2.87 14.31 5.75
CA PHE A 210 -4.20 14.33 5.13
C PHE A 210 -4.71 12.89 4.93
N GLY A 211 -5.98 12.76 4.66
CA GLY A 211 -6.61 11.48 4.39
C GLY A 211 -7.61 11.07 5.47
N ASP A 212 -8.25 9.93 5.24
CA ASP A 212 -9.28 9.44 6.13
C ASP A 212 -8.68 8.64 7.29
N LEU A 213 -8.94 9.10 8.49
CA LEU A 213 -8.45 8.49 9.74
C LEU A 213 -9.06 7.09 9.99
N SER A 214 -10.13 6.72 9.28
CA SER A 214 -10.67 5.35 9.32
C SER A 214 -9.64 4.32 8.85
N THR A 215 -8.73 4.69 7.96
CA THR A 215 -7.57 3.88 7.54
C THR A 215 -6.78 3.35 8.73
N VAL A 216 -6.50 4.20 9.72
CA VAL A 216 -5.79 3.79 10.95
C VAL A 216 -6.62 2.78 11.74
N THR A 217 -7.93 3.06 11.89
CA THR A 217 -8.83 2.21 12.67
C THR A 217 -8.89 0.78 12.10
N VAL A 218 -8.99 0.66 10.79
CA VAL A 218 -9.06 -0.65 10.12
C VAL A 218 -7.73 -1.39 10.22
N HIS A 219 -6.60 -0.72 10.00
CA HIS A 219 -5.29 -1.37 10.16
C HIS A 219 -5.03 -1.81 11.61
N VAL A 220 -5.47 -1.04 12.61
CA VAL A 220 -5.42 -1.46 14.01
C VAL A 220 -6.30 -2.70 14.24
N ARG A 221 -7.53 -2.74 13.70
CA ARG A 221 -8.42 -3.92 13.80
C ARG A 221 -7.78 -5.16 13.19
N ARG A 222 -7.20 -5.05 12.00
CA ARG A 222 -6.51 -6.16 11.32
C ARG A 222 -5.28 -6.63 12.09
N LEU A 223 -4.46 -5.67 12.55
CA LEU A 223 -3.28 -5.98 13.35
C LEU A 223 -3.66 -6.71 14.63
N ARG A 224 -4.75 -6.28 15.31
CA ARG A 224 -5.30 -7.02 16.45
C ARG A 224 -5.65 -8.46 16.10
N GLY A 225 -6.27 -8.70 14.94
CA GLY A 225 -6.58 -10.05 14.45
C GLY A 225 -5.37 -10.97 14.34
N LYS A 226 -4.16 -10.40 14.23
CA LYS A 226 -2.90 -11.15 14.08
C LYS A 226 -2.05 -11.20 15.34
N VAL A 227 -2.12 -10.16 16.18
CA VAL A 227 -1.25 -10.05 17.36
C VAL A 227 -1.96 -10.28 18.69
N GLU A 228 -3.30 -10.20 18.75
CA GLU A 228 -4.04 -10.43 19.99
C GLU A 228 -4.46 -11.90 20.13
N THR A 229 -4.61 -12.36 21.35
CA THR A 229 -5.23 -13.67 21.63
C THR A 229 -6.75 -13.59 21.45
N ASP A 230 -7.34 -12.46 21.85
CA ASP A 230 -8.76 -12.15 21.64
C ASP A 230 -8.86 -10.73 21.06
N PRO A 231 -9.08 -10.58 19.75
CA PRO A 231 -9.20 -9.26 19.11
C PRO A 231 -10.35 -8.40 19.62
N ALA A 232 -11.40 -9.02 20.20
CA ALA A 232 -12.54 -8.31 20.78
C ALA A 232 -12.20 -7.72 22.15
N ARG A 233 -11.20 -8.30 22.84
CA ARG A 233 -10.68 -7.83 24.14
C ARG A 233 -9.18 -7.59 24.02
N PRO A 234 -8.77 -6.59 23.25
CA PRO A 234 -7.35 -6.37 22.95
C PRO A 234 -6.57 -6.00 24.21
N ALA A 235 -5.52 -6.75 24.48
CA ALA A 235 -4.64 -6.54 25.62
C ALA A 235 -3.37 -5.77 25.21
N LEU A 236 -2.83 -6.01 24.00
CA LEU A 236 -1.61 -5.38 23.51
C LEU A 236 -1.90 -4.01 22.90
N ILE A 237 -2.85 -3.92 21.97
CA ILE A 237 -3.21 -2.67 21.29
C ILE A 237 -4.52 -2.15 21.89
N GLN A 238 -4.44 -1.35 22.91
CA GLN A 238 -5.60 -0.84 23.64
C GLN A 238 -6.17 0.41 22.98
N THR A 239 -7.50 0.58 23.01
CA THR A 239 -8.17 1.84 22.65
C THR A 239 -8.16 2.77 23.86
N VAL A 240 -7.60 3.96 23.67
CA VAL A 240 -7.67 5.05 24.66
C VAL A 240 -8.79 5.99 24.21
N TRP A 241 -9.94 5.91 24.87
CA TRP A 241 -11.15 6.67 24.51
C TRP A 241 -10.88 8.18 24.46
N GLY A 242 -11.33 8.83 23.41
CA GLY A 242 -11.12 10.26 23.19
C GLY A 242 -9.71 10.63 22.71
N VAL A 243 -8.75 9.68 22.65
CA VAL A 243 -7.37 9.90 22.19
C VAL A 243 -7.07 9.08 20.94
N GLY A 244 -6.99 7.76 21.05
CA GLY A 244 -6.57 6.87 19.97
C GLY A 244 -6.14 5.50 20.44
N TYR A 245 -4.88 5.13 20.23
CA TYR A 245 -4.38 3.78 20.53
C TYR A 245 -3.07 3.80 21.32
N ARG A 246 -2.88 2.79 22.16
CA ARG A 246 -1.68 2.56 22.98
C ARG A 246 -1.27 1.10 22.89
N PHE A 247 0.04 0.85 22.78
CA PHE A 247 0.59 -0.50 22.87
C PHE A 247 1.10 -0.78 24.30
N ASP A 248 0.63 -1.86 24.90
CA ASP A 248 0.97 -2.24 26.25
C ASP A 248 1.85 -3.49 26.27
N LEU A 249 3.07 -3.36 26.78
CA LEU A 249 4.02 -4.47 26.93
C LEU A 249 3.83 -5.27 28.23
N SER A 250 3.03 -4.76 29.16
CA SER A 250 2.89 -5.36 30.50
C SER A 250 2.08 -6.65 30.52
N VAL A 251 1.47 -7.00 29.37
CA VAL A 251 0.73 -8.26 29.23
C VAL A 251 1.74 -9.40 29.12
N ALA A 252 1.92 -10.14 30.19
CA ALA A 252 2.72 -11.37 30.19
C ALA A 252 2.19 -12.34 29.13
N PRO A 253 3.06 -13.07 28.40
CA PRO A 253 2.58 -14.13 27.52
C PRO A 253 1.77 -15.11 28.36
N CYS A 254 0.58 -15.48 27.88
CA CYS A 254 -0.24 -16.51 28.53
C CYS A 254 0.63 -17.77 28.67
N PRO A 255 0.75 -18.37 29.86
CA PRO A 255 1.51 -19.60 29.99
C PRO A 255 0.86 -20.65 29.11
N THR A 256 1.61 -21.15 28.14
CA THR A 256 1.24 -22.34 27.37
C THR A 256 1.15 -23.51 28.35
N GLY A 257 -0.09 -23.91 28.69
CA GLY A 257 -0.38 -25.17 29.37
C GLY A 257 -0.23 -26.34 28.43
#